data_2d6229f16cf31dd5aaddd5eb72b6ac8e
#
_entry.id   2d6229f16cf31dd5aaddd5eb72b6ac8e
#
_cell.length_a   1.000
_cell.length_b   1.000
_cell.length_c   1.000
_cell.angle_alpha   90.00
_cell.angle_beta   90.00
_cell.angle_gamma   90.00
#
_symmetry.space_group_name_H-M   'P 1'
#
loop_
_entity.id
_entity.type
_entity.pdbx_description
1 polymer ?
#
loop_
_entity_poly.entity_id
_entity_poly.type
_entity_poly.pdbx_seq_one_letter_code
_entity_poly.pdbx_strand_id
1 'polypeptide(L)'
;MAARKKKKSSIKNRMIAYTVTISIIFSALAVRIAYIQFVHGEEYSQAVLDQQTKEKEITPRRGTIYDCNGKELAVSASVDTVVIDPVKIEKNGNGASVKNVLCEVLGVDGEILDKALAKKSRFEYIKKRIDAEQSQILRNYLDGKDENGKKFSEKEKKLYNITGVDLISDTKRYYPYGKLAAQVIGTIGSDNQGLEGLELVYDDYLKGQVGKIVKSQPNTEEKSFDYEKYYDSKAGNSLTLTIDESIQRIVEKCLDEAAIENKAAKGACAVVMDPYSGAVLALANSPS
;
A
#
# COMPACT_ATOMS: atom_id res chain seq x y z
N MET A 1 -72.04 -21.72 -49.33
CA MET A 1 -71.32 -20.49 -48.86
C MET A 1 -71.06 -20.43 -47.34
N ALA A 2 -71.46 -21.38 -46.52
CA ALA A 2 -71.38 -21.32 -45.02
C ALA A 2 -70.03 -21.82 -44.43
N ALA A 3 -69.30 -22.68 -45.13
CA ALA A 3 -68.07 -23.28 -44.61
C ALA A 3 -66.83 -22.34 -44.55
N ARG A 4 -66.81 -21.27 -45.37
CA ARG A 4 -65.67 -20.36 -45.45
C ARG A 4 -65.64 -19.31 -44.28
N LYS A 5 -66.81 -19.00 -43.65
CA LYS A 5 -66.92 -18.07 -42.53
C LYS A 5 -66.39 -18.66 -41.22
N LYS A 6 -66.61 -19.94 -40.97
CA LYS A 6 -66.14 -20.63 -39.72
C LYS A 6 -64.60 -20.72 -39.65
N LYS A 7 -63.93 -20.92 -40.78
CA LYS A 7 -62.46 -21.00 -40.81
C LYS A 7 -61.78 -19.67 -40.53
N LYS A 8 -62.37 -18.54 -40.94
CA LYS A 8 -61.82 -17.19 -40.73
C LYS A 8 -61.93 -16.73 -39.25
N SER A 9 -63.00 -17.11 -38.57
CA SER A 9 -63.23 -16.87 -37.13
C SER A 9 -62.20 -17.64 -36.26
N SER A 10 -61.93 -18.90 -36.61
CA SER A 10 -60.94 -19.75 -35.90
C SER A 10 -59.49 -19.21 -36.01
N ILE A 11 -59.12 -18.62 -37.16
CA ILE A 11 -57.77 -18.03 -37.34
C ILE A 11 -57.64 -16.74 -36.51
N LYS A 12 -58.63 -15.88 -36.54
CA LYS A 12 -58.65 -14.66 -35.72
C LYS A 12 -58.52 -14.97 -34.20
N ASN A 13 -59.27 -15.95 -33.71
CA ASN A 13 -59.21 -16.36 -32.31
C ASN A 13 -57.87 -16.94 -31.91
N ARG A 14 -57.20 -17.69 -32.82
CA ARG A 14 -55.82 -18.17 -32.60
C ARG A 14 -54.81 -17.02 -32.58
N MET A 15 -54.92 -16.07 -33.49
CA MET A 15 -54.05 -14.87 -33.48
C MET A 15 -54.23 -14.07 -32.19
N ILE A 16 -55.48 -13.83 -31.75
CA ILE A 16 -55.75 -13.13 -30.47
C ILE A 16 -55.17 -13.92 -29.29
N ALA A 17 -55.32 -15.26 -29.27
CA ALA A 17 -54.72 -16.08 -28.22
C ALA A 17 -53.20 -15.95 -28.16
N TYR A 18 -52.49 -16.01 -29.32
CA TYR A 18 -51.05 -15.78 -29.35
C TYR A 18 -50.62 -14.40 -28.87
N THR A 19 -51.32 -13.34 -29.30
CA THR A 19 -51.04 -11.96 -28.87
C THR A 19 -51.21 -11.82 -27.38
N VAL A 20 -52.27 -12.37 -26.81
CA VAL A 20 -52.52 -12.34 -25.35
C VAL A 20 -51.44 -13.12 -24.59
N THR A 21 -51.08 -14.31 -25.08
CA THR A 21 -49.99 -15.10 -24.47
C THR A 21 -48.68 -14.36 -24.46
N ILE A 22 -48.29 -13.76 -25.59
CA ILE A 22 -47.08 -12.95 -25.70
C ILE A 22 -47.14 -11.76 -24.75
N SER A 23 -48.27 -11.06 -24.70
CA SER A 23 -48.47 -9.89 -23.79
C SER A 23 -48.34 -10.30 -22.32
N ILE A 24 -48.83 -11.49 -21.93
CA ILE A 24 -48.70 -11.98 -20.55
C ILE A 24 -47.21 -12.28 -20.25
N ILE A 25 -46.48 -12.90 -21.20
CA ILE A 25 -45.07 -13.18 -21.01
C ILE A 25 -44.27 -11.87 -20.84
N PHE A 26 -44.50 -10.87 -21.69
CA PHE A 26 -43.85 -9.56 -21.58
C PHE A 26 -44.18 -8.84 -20.26
N SER A 27 -45.44 -8.91 -19.82
CA SER A 27 -45.87 -8.33 -18.53
C SER A 27 -45.16 -9.03 -17.36
N ALA A 28 -45.03 -10.36 -17.40
CA ALA A 28 -44.32 -11.13 -16.37
C ALA A 28 -42.81 -10.77 -16.33
N LEU A 29 -42.18 -10.60 -17.49
CA LEU A 29 -40.79 -10.15 -17.60
C LEU A 29 -40.63 -8.72 -17.03
N ALA A 30 -41.53 -7.81 -17.38
CA ALA A 30 -41.48 -6.44 -16.89
C ALA A 30 -41.62 -6.37 -15.36
N VAL A 31 -42.56 -7.13 -14.79
CA VAL A 31 -42.72 -7.26 -13.33
C VAL A 31 -41.45 -7.87 -12.69
N ARG A 32 -40.85 -8.88 -13.32
CA ARG A 32 -39.61 -9.48 -12.82
C ARG A 32 -38.44 -8.50 -12.84
N ILE A 33 -38.29 -7.70 -13.90
CA ILE A 33 -37.25 -6.68 -14.00
C ILE A 33 -37.48 -5.58 -12.93
N ALA A 34 -38.72 -5.11 -12.79
CA ALA A 34 -39.07 -4.14 -11.77
C ALA A 34 -38.77 -4.66 -10.35
N TYR A 35 -39.13 -5.93 -10.07
CA TYR A 35 -38.79 -6.56 -8.80
C TYR A 35 -37.29 -6.59 -8.52
N ILE A 36 -36.48 -7.00 -9.49
CA ILE A 36 -35.02 -7.01 -9.36
C ILE A 36 -34.48 -5.60 -9.13
N GLN A 37 -35.00 -4.61 -9.86
CA GLN A 37 -34.51 -3.24 -9.79
C GLN A 37 -34.89 -2.55 -8.46
N PHE A 38 -36.11 -2.77 -7.94
CA PHE A 38 -36.56 -2.10 -6.73
C PHE A 38 -36.24 -2.84 -5.43
N VAL A 39 -36.14 -4.17 -5.47
CA VAL A 39 -35.87 -4.97 -4.26
C VAL A 39 -34.39 -5.32 -4.11
N HIS A 40 -33.72 -5.64 -5.20
CA HIS A 40 -32.30 -6.04 -5.17
C HIS A 40 -31.36 -5.03 -5.84
N GLY A 41 -31.86 -3.86 -6.27
CA GLY A 41 -31.07 -2.86 -6.98
C GLY A 41 -29.86 -2.35 -6.18
N GLU A 42 -30.05 -2.09 -4.89
CA GLU A 42 -28.96 -1.65 -4.01
C GLU A 42 -27.93 -2.75 -3.78
N GLU A 43 -28.36 -3.99 -3.55
CA GLU A 43 -27.47 -5.14 -3.34
C GLU A 43 -26.61 -5.42 -4.59
N TYR A 44 -27.21 -5.43 -5.78
CA TYR A 44 -26.47 -5.60 -7.03
C TYR A 44 -25.57 -4.40 -7.35
N SER A 45 -26.01 -3.19 -7.03
CA SER A 45 -25.18 -1.99 -7.19
C SER A 45 -23.93 -2.03 -6.31
N GLN A 46 -24.08 -2.47 -5.05
CA GLN A 46 -22.94 -2.67 -4.15
C GLN A 46 -22.01 -3.78 -4.65
N ALA A 47 -22.54 -4.91 -5.06
CA ALA A 47 -21.73 -6.01 -5.60
C ALA A 47 -20.94 -5.61 -6.86
N VAL A 48 -21.53 -4.78 -7.73
CA VAL A 48 -20.82 -4.21 -8.90
C VAL A 48 -19.73 -3.23 -8.46
N LEU A 49 -20.01 -2.37 -7.48
CA LEU A 49 -19.01 -1.45 -6.94
C LEU A 49 -17.84 -2.24 -6.32
N ASP A 50 -18.10 -3.28 -5.55
CA ASP A 50 -17.06 -4.12 -4.94
C ASP A 50 -16.21 -4.86 -5.99
N GLN A 51 -16.79 -5.25 -7.12
CA GLN A 51 -16.05 -5.87 -8.23
C GLN A 51 -15.28 -4.86 -9.08
N GLN A 52 -15.75 -3.62 -9.19
CA GLN A 52 -15.16 -2.57 -10.03
C GLN A 52 -14.26 -1.62 -9.24
N THR A 53 -14.30 -1.61 -7.91
CA THR A 53 -13.46 -0.76 -7.09
C THR A 53 -12.18 -1.49 -6.68
N LYS A 54 -11.05 -0.84 -6.92
CA LYS A 54 -9.78 -1.22 -6.27
C LYS A 54 -9.58 -0.34 -5.06
N GLU A 55 -9.54 -0.97 -3.91
CA GLU A 55 -9.08 -0.32 -2.70
C GLU A 55 -7.55 -0.27 -2.70
N LYS A 56 -7.00 0.92 -2.58
CA LYS A 56 -5.58 1.13 -2.33
C LYS A 56 -5.42 1.62 -0.90
N GLU A 57 -4.79 0.81 -0.08
CA GLU A 57 -4.47 1.20 1.30
C GLU A 57 -3.38 2.28 1.32
N ILE A 58 -3.56 3.27 2.20
CA ILE A 58 -2.57 4.29 2.50
C ILE A 58 -2.00 3.96 3.88
N THR A 59 -0.76 3.51 3.91
CA THR A 59 -0.05 3.20 5.15
C THR A 59 0.15 4.47 5.97
N PRO A 60 -0.34 4.53 7.22
CA PRO A 60 -0.14 5.68 8.09
C PRO A 60 1.31 5.79 8.53
N ARG A 61 1.75 6.99 8.90
CA ARG A 61 3.03 7.17 9.59
C ARG A 61 2.90 6.65 11.01
N ARG A 62 3.80 5.75 11.40
CA ARG A 62 3.91 5.25 12.77
C ARG A 62 4.42 6.36 13.69
N GLY A 63 3.87 6.48 14.89
CA GLY A 63 4.23 7.49 15.87
C GLY A 63 5.72 7.46 16.23
N THR A 64 6.28 8.61 16.56
CA THR A 64 7.69 8.76 16.94
C THR A 64 7.89 8.38 18.40
N ILE A 65 9.01 7.71 18.71
CA ILE A 65 9.44 7.46 20.09
C ILE A 65 10.53 8.45 20.43
N TYR A 66 10.28 9.24 21.48
CA TYR A 66 11.20 10.25 21.99
C TYR A 66 11.84 9.82 23.30
N ASP A 67 13.03 10.33 23.59
CA ASP A 67 13.62 10.31 24.92
C ASP A 67 12.95 11.37 25.84
N CYS A 68 13.41 11.47 27.10
CA CYS A 68 12.89 12.45 28.07
C CYS A 68 13.17 13.91 27.66
N ASN A 69 14.11 14.17 26.77
CA ASN A 69 14.52 15.48 26.29
C ASN A 69 13.92 15.83 24.92
N GLY A 70 13.08 14.95 24.35
CA GLY A 70 12.46 15.14 23.04
C GLY A 70 13.36 14.75 21.85
N LYS A 71 14.45 14.00 22.07
CA LYS A 71 15.25 13.45 20.99
C LYS A 71 14.56 12.24 20.37
N GLU A 72 14.60 12.12 19.06
CA GLU A 72 13.96 11.05 18.31
C GLU A 72 14.77 9.75 18.41
N LEU A 73 14.28 8.77 19.17
CA LEU A 73 14.87 7.43 19.28
C LEU A 73 14.43 6.50 18.15
N ALA A 74 13.18 6.62 17.72
CA ALA A 74 12.64 5.91 16.56
C ALA A 74 11.65 6.81 15.81
N VAL A 75 11.85 6.99 14.50
CA VAL A 75 11.05 7.86 13.64
C VAL A 75 10.63 7.15 12.35
N SER A 76 9.43 7.44 11.87
CA SER A 76 8.96 6.93 10.58
C SER A 76 9.09 7.99 9.50
N ALA A 77 9.86 7.70 8.45
CA ALA A 77 9.95 8.55 7.28
C ALA A 77 9.10 7.98 6.14
N SER A 78 8.52 8.88 5.33
CA SER A 78 7.86 8.49 4.09
C SER A 78 8.92 8.09 3.07
N VAL A 79 8.72 6.94 2.46
CA VAL A 79 9.55 6.39 1.40
C VAL A 79 8.62 5.92 0.28
N ASP A 80 9.19 5.59 -0.88
CA ASP A 80 8.40 5.04 -1.98
C ASP A 80 8.77 3.57 -2.21
N THR A 81 7.79 2.82 -2.68
CA THR A 81 7.93 1.44 -3.16
C THR A 81 7.67 1.43 -4.67
N VAL A 82 8.58 0.87 -5.43
CA VAL A 82 8.48 0.79 -6.89
C VAL A 82 7.67 -0.43 -7.30
N VAL A 83 6.65 -0.18 -8.09
CA VAL A 83 5.80 -1.21 -8.70
C VAL A 83 5.74 -1.03 -10.20
N ILE A 84 5.47 -2.11 -10.92
CA ILE A 84 5.28 -2.07 -12.37
C ILE A 84 3.94 -2.70 -12.74
N ASP A 85 3.42 -2.27 -13.89
CA ASP A 85 2.30 -2.90 -14.60
C ASP A 85 2.85 -3.60 -15.86
N PRO A 86 3.20 -4.90 -15.81
CA PRO A 86 3.77 -5.63 -16.93
C PRO A 86 2.89 -5.61 -18.18
N VAL A 87 1.57 -5.71 -18.03
CA VAL A 87 0.62 -5.68 -19.16
C VAL A 87 0.64 -4.34 -19.87
N LYS A 88 0.71 -3.22 -19.13
CA LYS A 88 0.80 -1.88 -19.68
C LYS A 88 2.15 -1.63 -20.37
N ILE A 89 3.23 -2.15 -19.79
CA ILE A 89 4.59 -2.05 -20.35
C ILE A 89 4.68 -2.87 -21.66
N GLU A 90 4.15 -4.08 -21.69
CA GLU A 90 4.10 -4.91 -22.91
C GLU A 90 3.29 -4.22 -24.02
N LYS A 91 2.11 -3.69 -23.70
CA LYS A 91 1.26 -2.93 -24.65
C LYS A 91 1.97 -1.71 -25.24
N ASN A 92 2.79 -1.03 -24.44
CA ASN A 92 3.54 0.16 -24.87
C ASN A 92 4.87 -0.18 -25.57
N GLY A 93 5.33 -1.43 -25.49
CA GLY A 93 6.58 -1.88 -26.09
C GLY A 93 7.85 -1.24 -25.49
N ASN A 94 7.76 -0.73 -24.23
CA ASN A 94 8.85 -0.01 -23.57
C ASN A 94 9.60 -0.83 -22.52
N GLY A 95 9.48 -2.17 -22.52
CA GLY A 95 10.09 -3.05 -21.54
C GLY A 95 11.60 -2.91 -21.42
N ALA A 96 12.32 -2.72 -22.54
CA ALA A 96 13.76 -2.50 -22.54
C ALA A 96 14.15 -1.18 -21.84
N SER A 97 13.42 -0.10 -22.08
CA SER A 97 13.64 1.19 -21.43
C SER A 97 13.39 1.11 -19.93
N VAL A 98 12.27 0.50 -19.53
CA VAL A 98 11.94 0.27 -18.11
C VAL A 98 13.02 -0.55 -17.42
N LYS A 99 13.47 -1.65 -18.05
CA LYS A 99 14.54 -2.49 -17.50
C LYS A 99 15.82 -1.71 -17.29
N ASN A 100 16.29 -0.97 -18.30
CA ASN A 100 17.54 -0.20 -18.23
C ASN A 100 17.49 0.84 -17.10
N VAL A 101 16.42 1.64 -17.06
CA VAL A 101 16.27 2.68 -16.02
C VAL A 101 16.19 2.07 -14.62
N LEU A 102 15.42 1.01 -14.42
CA LEU A 102 15.28 0.40 -13.10
C LEU A 102 16.57 -0.32 -12.66
N CYS A 103 17.33 -0.94 -13.58
CA CYS A 103 18.64 -1.48 -13.26
C CYS A 103 19.62 -0.38 -12.84
N GLU A 104 19.66 0.73 -13.58
CA GLU A 104 20.56 1.86 -13.33
C GLU A 104 20.25 2.57 -12.02
N VAL A 105 18.99 2.97 -11.82
CA VAL A 105 18.59 3.78 -10.65
C VAL A 105 18.47 2.94 -9.39
N LEU A 106 17.91 1.73 -9.46
CA LEU A 106 17.62 0.91 -8.28
C LEU A 106 18.71 -0.12 -7.99
N GLY A 107 19.61 -0.39 -8.93
CA GLY A 107 20.60 -1.47 -8.80
C GLY A 107 19.97 -2.87 -8.72
N VAL A 108 18.78 -3.05 -9.30
CA VAL A 108 18.08 -4.35 -9.32
C VAL A 108 18.64 -5.22 -10.45
N ASP A 109 18.80 -6.51 -10.17
CA ASP A 109 19.28 -7.47 -11.16
C ASP A 109 18.30 -7.57 -12.35
N GLY A 110 18.86 -7.51 -13.57
CA GLY A 110 18.09 -7.59 -14.80
C GLY A 110 17.29 -8.88 -14.96
N GLU A 111 17.73 -10.00 -14.37
CA GLU A 111 16.97 -11.25 -14.39
C GLU A 111 15.68 -11.20 -13.57
N ILE A 112 15.71 -10.46 -12.45
CA ILE A 112 14.53 -10.26 -11.59
C ILE A 112 13.48 -9.44 -12.37
N LEU A 113 13.94 -8.39 -13.07
CA LEU A 113 13.08 -7.55 -13.90
C LEU A 113 12.51 -8.31 -15.08
N ASP A 114 13.28 -9.15 -15.76
CA ASP A 114 12.79 -10.00 -16.86
C ASP A 114 11.69 -10.96 -16.39
N LYS A 115 11.88 -11.59 -15.23
CA LYS A 115 10.88 -12.46 -14.62
C LYS A 115 9.61 -11.69 -14.22
N ALA A 116 9.76 -10.46 -13.72
CA ALA A 116 8.63 -9.62 -13.35
C ALA A 116 7.87 -9.12 -14.59
N LEU A 117 8.57 -8.69 -15.64
CA LEU A 117 7.97 -8.23 -16.90
C LEU A 117 7.27 -9.34 -17.68
N ALA A 118 7.73 -10.59 -17.56
CA ALA A 118 7.10 -11.75 -18.21
C ALA A 118 5.76 -12.18 -17.59
N LYS A 119 5.43 -11.66 -16.40
CA LYS A 119 4.16 -11.99 -15.73
C LYS A 119 2.99 -11.25 -16.39
N LYS A 120 1.85 -11.96 -16.55
CA LYS A 120 0.58 -11.36 -16.99
C LYS A 120 -0.18 -10.73 -15.81
N SER A 121 0.50 -9.88 -15.04
CA SER A 121 -0.04 -9.16 -13.90
C SER A 121 -0.08 -7.67 -14.21
N ARG A 122 -1.02 -6.95 -13.59
CA ARG A 122 -1.08 -5.49 -13.66
C ARG A 122 -0.37 -4.82 -12.49
N PHE A 123 0.22 -5.62 -11.59
CA PHE A 123 0.83 -5.10 -10.37
C PHE A 123 1.92 -6.07 -9.89
N GLU A 124 3.18 -5.63 -9.93
CA GLU A 124 4.31 -6.38 -9.43
C GLU A 124 5.27 -5.47 -8.65
N TYR A 125 5.66 -5.89 -7.47
CA TYR A 125 6.68 -5.20 -6.68
C TYR A 125 8.07 -5.44 -7.23
N ILE A 126 8.84 -4.37 -7.45
CA ILE A 126 10.24 -4.46 -7.88
C ILE A 126 11.17 -4.22 -6.70
N LYS A 127 11.03 -3.08 -6.03
CA LYS A 127 11.85 -2.75 -4.86
C LYS A 127 11.03 -1.96 -3.86
N LYS A 128 10.97 -2.46 -2.63
CA LYS A 128 10.27 -1.81 -1.52
C LYS A 128 11.17 -0.79 -0.84
N ARG A 129 10.58 0.31 -0.38
CA ARG A 129 11.21 1.29 0.52
C ARG A 129 12.53 1.83 -0.01
N ILE A 130 12.48 2.36 -1.25
CA ILE A 130 13.63 2.97 -1.90
C ILE A 130 14.04 4.26 -1.20
N ASP A 131 15.30 4.63 -1.36
CA ASP A 131 15.82 5.87 -0.79
C ASP A 131 15.23 7.10 -1.48
N ALA A 132 15.20 8.23 -0.75
CA ALA A 132 14.59 9.47 -1.24
C ALA A 132 15.23 9.98 -2.54
N GLU A 133 16.53 9.79 -2.73
CA GLU A 133 17.27 10.15 -3.93
C GLU A 133 16.80 9.32 -5.14
N GLN A 134 16.72 7.99 -4.98
CA GLN A 134 16.21 7.08 -6.01
C GLN A 134 14.76 7.40 -6.39
N SER A 135 13.93 7.73 -5.37
CA SER A 135 12.55 8.14 -5.59
C SER A 135 12.46 9.43 -6.42
N GLN A 136 13.28 10.42 -6.09
CA GLN A 136 13.29 11.70 -6.82
C GLN A 136 13.72 11.52 -8.28
N ILE A 137 14.74 10.70 -8.54
CA ILE A 137 15.19 10.38 -9.90
C ILE A 137 14.06 9.72 -10.68
N LEU A 138 13.39 8.69 -10.11
CA LEU A 138 12.29 8.03 -10.80
C LEU A 138 11.09 8.97 -11.05
N ARG A 139 10.77 9.87 -10.12
CA ARG A 139 9.76 10.91 -10.34
C ARG A 139 10.13 11.83 -11.50
N ASN A 140 11.39 12.25 -11.59
CA ASN A 140 11.89 13.04 -12.71
C ASN A 140 11.71 12.31 -14.04
N TYR A 141 12.08 11.01 -14.10
CA TYR A 141 11.88 10.19 -15.30
C TYR A 141 10.39 10.05 -15.69
N LEU A 142 9.50 9.87 -14.71
CA LEU A 142 8.05 9.83 -14.93
C LEU A 142 7.52 11.16 -15.47
N ASP A 143 8.08 12.30 -15.04
CA ASP A 143 7.76 13.64 -15.52
C ASP A 143 8.43 13.97 -16.88
N GLY A 144 9.20 13.05 -17.46
CA GLY A 144 9.93 13.27 -18.71
C GLY A 144 11.15 14.19 -18.56
N LYS A 145 11.80 14.14 -17.41
CA LYS A 145 13.03 14.89 -17.07
C LYS A 145 14.17 13.91 -16.78
N ASP A 146 15.41 14.38 -16.92
CA ASP A 146 16.60 13.65 -16.52
C ASP A 146 16.83 13.68 -14.99
N GLU A 147 17.88 13.03 -14.50
CA GLU A 147 18.26 13.00 -13.09
C GLU A 147 18.42 14.42 -12.50
N ASN A 148 18.86 15.39 -13.31
CA ASN A 148 19.08 16.78 -12.93
C ASN A 148 17.83 17.66 -13.08
N GLY A 149 16.68 17.08 -13.45
CA GLY A 149 15.42 17.80 -13.62
C GLY A 149 15.27 18.55 -14.95
N LYS A 150 16.17 18.34 -15.92
CA LYS A 150 16.08 18.92 -17.27
C LYS A 150 15.16 18.06 -18.15
N LYS A 151 14.31 18.69 -18.93
CA LYS A 151 13.39 18.00 -19.84
C LYS A 151 14.13 17.19 -20.89
N PHE A 152 13.73 15.95 -21.10
CA PHE A 152 14.24 15.10 -22.16
C PHE A 152 13.95 15.67 -23.56
N SER A 153 14.89 15.48 -24.48
CA SER A 153 14.65 15.67 -25.91
C SER A 153 13.71 14.57 -26.45
N GLU A 154 13.14 14.77 -27.64
CA GLU A 154 12.21 13.79 -28.24
C GLU A 154 12.83 12.40 -28.49
N LYS A 155 14.15 12.32 -28.66
CA LYS A 155 14.88 11.04 -28.77
C LYS A 155 15.05 10.35 -27.41
N GLU A 156 15.38 11.13 -26.38
CA GLU A 156 15.56 10.66 -25.01
C GLU A 156 14.24 10.22 -24.39
N LYS A 157 13.14 10.88 -24.68
CA LYS A 157 11.80 10.47 -24.24
C LYS A 157 11.44 9.04 -24.67
N LYS A 158 11.91 8.59 -25.84
CA LYS A 158 11.70 7.21 -26.29
C LYS A 158 12.60 6.23 -25.55
N LEU A 159 13.85 6.64 -25.24
CA LEU A 159 14.86 5.80 -24.60
C LEU A 159 14.56 5.60 -23.10
N TYR A 160 14.10 6.66 -22.44
CA TYR A 160 13.84 6.68 -20.98
C TYR A 160 12.34 6.64 -20.64
N ASN A 161 11.53 6.10 -21.56
CA ASN A 161 10.09 5.93 -21.31
C ASN A 161 9.84 4.82 -20.29
N ILE A 162 9.46 5.20 -19.06
CA ILE A 162 9.09 4.29 -17.99
C ILE A 162 7.58 4.24 -17.72
N THR A 163 6.76 4.50 -18.73
CA THR A 163 5.30 4.37 -18.61
C THR A 163 4.90 2.96 -18.20
N GLY A 164 4.18 2.83 -17.10
CA GLY A 164 3.83 1.54 -16.48
C GLY A 164 4.66 1.23 -15.24
N VAL A 165 5.56 2.14 -14.85
CA VAL A 165 6.18 2.17 -13.52
C VAL A 165 5.39 3.14 -12.65
N ASP A 166 5.06 2.74 -11.43
CA ASP A 166 4.37 3.59 -10.45
C ASP A 166 5.11 3.58 -9.12
N LEU A 167 5.04 4.69 -8.40
CA LEU A 167 5.59 4.84 -7.06
C LEU A 167 4.44 4.85 -6.05
N ILE A 168 4.50 3.93 -5.11
CA ILE A 168 3.52 3.83 -4.02
C ILE A 168 4.17 4.35 -2.75
N SER A 169 3.53 5.33 -2.11
CA SER A 169 3.98 5.82 -0.81
C SER A 169 3.92 4.72 0.24
N ASP A 170 5.02 4.52 0.93
CA ASP A 170 5.22 3.58 2.03
C ASP A 170 5.90 4.30 3.20
N THR A 171 6.11 3.62 4.31
CA THR A 171 6.81 4.14 5.47
C THR A 171 7.96 3.22 5.87
N LYS A 172 9.08 3.83 6.26
CA LYS A 172 10.26 3.11 6.78
C LYS A 172 10.59 3.63 8.16
N ARG A 173 10.82 2.71 9.09
CA ARG A 173 11.26 3.03 10.44
C ARG A 173 12.75 3.25 10.46
N TYR A 174 13.18 4.34 11.06
CA TYR A 174 14.58 4.69 11.27
C TYR A 174 14.86 4.80 12.75
N TYR A 175 16.03 4.32 13.15
CA TYR A 175 16.56 4.42 14.49
C TYR A 175 17.85 5.26 14.41
N PRO A 176 17.76 6.59 14.65
CA PRO A 176 18.88 7.53 14.41
C PRO A 176 20.14 7.18 15.16
N TYR A 177 20.00 6.57 16.33
CA TYR A 177 21.12 6.17 17.19
C TYR A 177 21.53 4.71 17.02
N GLY A 178 21.08 4.04 15.97
CA GLY A 178 21.46 2.66 15.64
C GLY A 178 21.02 1.66 16.70
N LYS A 179 21.98 1.07 17.41
CA LYS A 179 21.72 0.02 18.40
C LYS A 179 21.31 0.54 19.79
N LEU A 180 21.39 1.85 20.01
CA LEU A 180 21.08 2.45 21.32
C LEU A 180 19.67 2.06 21.78
N ALA A 181 19.58 1.53 23.00
CA ALA A 181 18.32 1.05 23.60
C ALA A 181 17.55 0.04 22.72
N ALA A 182 18.22 -0.67 21.80
CA ALA A 182 17.57 -1.54 20.82
C ALA A 182 16.65 -2.59 21.45
N GLN A 183 17.06 -3.20 22.57
CA GLN A 183 16.25 -4.20 23.27
C GLN A 183 15.04 -3.59 23.98
N VAL A 184 15.10 -2.32 24.37
CA VAL A 184 13.98 -1.62 24.98
C VAL A 184 13.01 -1.13 23.93
N ILE A 185 13.50 -0.43 22.91
CA ILE A 185 12.69 0.10 21.81
C ILE A 185 12.09 -1.06 21.00
N GLY A 186 12.91 -2.07 20.69
CA GLY A 186 12.53 -3.18 19.84
C GLY A 186 12.61 -2.86 18.35
N THR A 187 12.00 -3.72 17.54
CA THR A 187 12.01 -3.64 16.07
C THR A 187 10.60 -3.82 15.51
N ILE A 188 10.43 -3.41 14.25
CA ILE A 188 9.19 -3.62 13.49
C ILE A 188 9.41 -4.56 12.31
N GLY A 189 8.35 -5.24 11.91
CA GLY A 189 8.31 -6.08 10.71
C GLY A 189 8.18 -5.31 9.40
N SER A 190 8.22 -6.05 8.31
CA SER A 190 8.03 -5.50 6.96
C SER A 190 6.64 -4.90 6.73
N ASP A 191 5.66 -5.33 7.49
CA ASP A 191 4.26 -4.91 7.49
C ASP A 191 3.97 -3.78 8.50
N ASN A 192 5.02 -3.17 9.05
CA ASN A 192 4.96 -2.07 10.02
C ASN A 192 4.37 -2.46 11.39
N GLN A 193 4.29 -3.76 11.72
CA GLN A 193 3.90 -4.26 13.06
C GLN A 193 5.09 -4.29 14.00
N GLY A 194 4.88 -3.96 15.27
CA GLY A 194 5.89 -4.15 16.31
C GLY A 194 6.17 -5.64 16.55
N LEU A 195 7.44 -6.03 16.55
CA LEU A 195 7.87 -7.41 16.79
C LEU A 195 8.38 -7.63 18.21
N GLU A 196 9.06 -6.63 18.75
CA GLU A 196 9.72 -6.71 20.07
C GLU A 196 9.67 -5.37 20.81
N GLY A 197 9.96 -5.38 22.10
CA GLY A 197 10.15 -4.21 22.93
C GLY A 197 8.92 -3.30 23.02
N LEU A 198 9.16 -1.99 23.15
CA LEU A 198 8.11 -0.99 23.20
C LEU A 198 7.33 -0.86 21.89
N GLU A 199 7.96 -1.15 20.76
CA GLU A 199 7.30 -1.20 19.46
C GLU A 199 6.16 -2.22 19.46
N LEU A 200 6.34 -3.39 20.08
CA LEU A 200 5.30 -4.41 20.21
C LEU A 200 4.26 -4.05 21.28
N VAL A 201 4.71 -3.65 22.47
CA VAL A 201 3.80 -3.37 23.61
C VAL A 201 2.86 -2.22 23.31
N TYR A 202 3.33 -1.19 22.61
CA TYR A 202 2.56 -0.01 22.23
C TYR A 202 2.16 0.01 20.76
N ASP A 203 2.11 -1.16 20.10
CA ASP A 203 1.81 -1.23 18.66
C ASP A 203 0.49 -0.54 18.31
N ASP A 204 -0.57 -0.77 19.09
CA ASP A 204 -1.89 -0.17 18.85
C ASP A 204 -1.91 1.36 18.95
N TYR A 205 -1.00 1.95 19.75
CA TYR A 205 -0.86 3.40 19.86
C TYR A 205 0.00 4.00 18.74
N LEU A 206 1.06 3.24 18.37
CA LEU A 206 2.08 3.71 17.44
C LEU A 206 1.66 3.52 15.97
N LYS A 207 0.91 2.48 15.61
CA LYS A 207 0.64 2.10 14.21
C LYS A 207 -0.25 3.06 13.42
N GLY A 208 -1.09 3.86 14.10
CA GLY A 208 -2.05 4.74 13.46
C GLY A 208 -3.24 4.02 12.81
N GLN A 209 -4.01 4.73 12.00
CA GLN A 209 -5.17 4.20 11.28
C GLN A 209 -4.92 4.23 9.77
N VAL A 210 -5.07 3.08 9.13
CA VAL A 210 -4.91 2.93 7.68
C VAL A 210 -5.96 3.75 6.95
N GLY A 211 -5.52 4.56 6.00
CA GLY A 211 -6.40 5.24 5.05
C GLY A 211 -6.69 4.34 3.84
N LYS A 212 -7.71 4.70 3.06
CA LYS A 212 -8.08 3.97 1.85
C LYS A 212 -8.42 4.92 0.72
N ILE A 213 -7.94 4.61 -0.48
CA ILE A 213 -8.39 5.24 -1.71
C ILE A 213 -9.23 4.20 -2.45
N VAL A 214 -10.49 4.50 -2.64
CA VAL A 214 -11.42 3.66 -3.41
C VAL A 214 -11.56 4.29 -4.79
N LYS A 215 -10.98 3.62 -5.82
CA LYS A 215 -11.08 4.06 -7.22
C LYS A 215 -11.95 3.09 -8.02
N SER A 216 -12.88 3.62 -8.79
CA SER A 216 -13.60 2.85 -9.80
C SER A 216 -12.69 2.52 -10.97
N GLN A 217 -12.60 1.24 -11.36
CA GLN A 217 -11.94 0.84 -12.60
C GLN A 217 -12.98 0.60 -13.69
N PRO A 218 -12.95 1.38 -14.79
CA PRO A 218 -13.79 1.07 -15.94
C PRO A 218 -13.30 -0.21 -16.62
N ASN A 219 -14.18 -1.18 -16.75
CA ASN A 219 -13.87 -2.44 -17.43
C ASN A 219 -14.05 -2.37 -18.96
N THR A 220 -14.49 -1.21 -19.50
CA THR A 220 -14.77 -1.00 -20.93
C THR A 220 -14.45 0.44 -21.33
N GLU A 221 -14.16 0.65 -22.63
CA GLU A 221 -13.82 1.94 -23.24
C GLU A 221 -14.95 3.00 -23.18
N GLU A 222 -16.09 2.68 -22.61
CA GLU A 222 -17.20 3.60 -22.39
C GLU A 222 -17.03 4.34 -21.07
N LYS A 223 -17.20 5.68 -21.15
CA LYS A 223 -17.12 6.68 -20.09
C LYS A 223 -17.58 6.13 -18.73
N SER A 224 -16.65 5.71 -17.94
CA SER A 224 -16.87 5.36 -16.55
C SER A 224 -16.93 6.62 -15.71
N PHE A 225 -17.84 6.65 -14.78
CA PHE A 225 -17.86 7.67 -13.74
C PHE A 225 -16.55 7.56 -12.95
N ASP A 226 -15.68 8.56 -13.01
CA ASP A 226 -14.52 8.68 -12.13
C ASP A 226 -15.03 8.89 -10.71
N TYR A 227 -15.20 7.77 -10.00
CA TYR A 227 -15.50 7.80 -8.59
C TYR A 227 -14.20 7.55 -7.83
N GLU A 228 -13.73 8.56 -7.13
CA GLU A 228 -12.57 8.48 -6.26
C GLU A 228 -12.98 8.98 -4.88
N LYS A 229 -12.93 8.11 -3.88
CA LYS A 229 -13.21 8.47 -2.50
C LYS A 229 -11.99 8.24 -1.65
N TYR A 230 -11.55 9.30 -0.99
CA TYR A 230 -10.43 9.30 -0.07
C TYR A 230 -10.93 9.11 1.36
N TYR A 231 -10.31 8.19 2.06
CA TYR A 231 -10.37 8.06 3.50
C TYR A 231 -8.97 8.34 4.02
N ASP A 232 -8.79 9.46 4.70
CA ASP A 232 -7.48 9.89 5.18
C ASP A 232 -6.91 8.90 6.19
N SER A 233 -5.61 8.63 6.06
CA SER A 233 -4.87 7.90 7.08
C SER A 233 -4.59 8.82 8.26
N LYS A 234 -4.68 8.28 9.49
CA LYS A 234 -4.29 9.01 10.69
C LYS A 234 -2.96 8.47 11.21
N ALA A 235 -1.98 9.34 11.36
CA ALA A 235 -0.69 8.99 11.96
C ALA A 235 -0.88 8.42 13.37
N GLY A 236 0.02 7.52 13.77
CA GLY A 236 0.06 6.99 15.12
C GLY A 236 0.45 8.04 16.16
N ASN A 237 0.11 7.78 17.40
CA ASN A 237 0.48 8.64 18.52
C ASN A 237 1.97 8.48 18.84
N SER A 238 2.62 9.56 19.24
CA SER A 238 4.01 9.53 19.67
C SER A 238 4.13 9.11 21.14
N LEU A 239 5.24 8.49 21.48
CA LEU A 239 5.56 8.03 22.82
C LEU A 239 6.80 8.75 23.32
N THR A 240 6.72 9.35 24.53
CA THR A 240 7.88 9.95 25.19
C THR A 240 8.29 9.05 26.36
N LEU A 241 9.54 8.61 26.36
CA LEU A 241 10.12 7.74 27.38
C LEU A 241 10.73 8.56 28.51
N THR A 242 10.96 7.90 29.65
CA THR A 242 11.78 8.45 30.72
C THR A 242 13.28 8.26 30.49
N ILE A 243 13.66 7.46 29.51
CA ILE A 243 15.06 7.20 29.13
C ILE A 243 15.70 8.48 28.61
N ASP A 244 16.92 8.75 29.11
CA ASP A 244 17.80 9.80 28.61
C ASP A 244 18.83 9.20 27.67
N GLU A 245 18.86 9.67 26.41
CA GLU A 245 19.77 9.17 25.36
C GLU A 245 21.23 9.23 25.82
N SER A 246 21.63 10.30 26.49
CA SER A 246 23.02 10.50 26.91
C SER A 246 23.42 9.54 28.03
N ILE A 247 22.55 9.34 29.02
CA ILE A 247 22.77 8.40 30.12
C ILE A 247 22.78 6.97 29.56
N GLN A 248 21.83 6.61 28.72
CA GLN A 248 21.73 5.29 28.06
C GLN A 248 23.02 4.94 27.33
N ARG A 249 23.57 5.86 26.55
CA ARG A 249 24.80 5.68 25.79
C ARG A 249 26.01 5.42 26.69
N ILE A 250 26.14 6.17 27.80
CA ILE A 250 27.21 5.98 28.76
C ILE A 250 27.08 4.60 29.43
N VAL A 251 25.87 4.24 29.85
CA VAL A 251 25.61 2.96 30.54
C VAL A 251 25.89 1.78 29.62
N GLU A 252 25.46 1.80 28.36
CA GLU A 252 25.74 0.75 27.38
C GLU A 252 27.25 0.58 27.18
N LYS A 253 27.97 1.68 26.96
CA LYS A 253 29.42 1.66 26.78
C LYS A 253 30.13 1.07 27.98
N CYS A 254 29.84 1.54 29.21
CA CYS A 254 30.46 1.05 30.42
C CYS A 254 30.11 -0.44 30.68
N LEU A 255 28.88 -0.84 30.36
CA LEU A 255 28.42 -2.22 30.52
C LEU A 255 29.17 -3.16 29.57
N ASP A 256 29.36 -2.78 28.31
CA ASP A 256 30.10 -3.57 27.31
C ASP A 256 31.56 -3.72 27.73
N GLU A 257 32.21 -2.63 28.17
CA GLU A 257 33.59 -2.67 28.71
C GLU A 257 33.68 -3.60 29.90
N ALA A 258 32.78 -3.46 30.89
CA ALA A 258 32.74 -4.31 32.07
C ALA A 258 32.46 -5.79 31.76
N ALA A 259 31.59 -6.08 30.80
CA ALA A 259 31.27 -7.43 30.38
C ALA A 259 32.48 -8.13 29.75
N ILE A 260 33.27 -7.40 28.95
CA ILE A 260 34.48 -7.89 28.31
C ILE A 260 35.57 -8.14 29.38
N GLU A 261 35.86 -7.16 30.24
CA GLU A 261 36.88 -7.24 31.27
C GLU A 261 36.67 -8.41 32.25
N ASN A 262 35.39 -8.58 32.67
CA ASN A 262 35.01 -9.62 33.61
C ASN A 262 34.66 -10.95 32.96
N LYS A 263 34.81 -11.07 31.63
CA LYS A 263 34.48 -12.28 30.86
C LYS A 263 33.08 -12.81 31.15
N ALA A 264 32.10 -11.92 31.16
CA ALA A 264 30.70 -12.21 31.49
C ALA A 264 30.03 -13.06 30.39
N ALA A 265 30.34 -14.36 30.35
CA ALA A 265 29.91 -15.28 29.27
C ALA A 265 28.37 -15.40 29.12
N LYS A 266 27.60 -15.08 30.17
CA LYS A 266 26.12 -15.14 30.14
C LYS A 266 25.46 -13.78 29.90
N GLY A 267 26.26 -12.74 29.70
CA GLY A 267 25.79 -11.37 29.53
C GLY A 267 25.76 -10.58 30.85
N ALA A 268 25.48 -9.29 30.73
CA ALA A 268 25.36 -8.34 31.82
C ALA A 268 24.17 -7.43 31.57
N CYS A 269 23.54 -6.91 32.62
CA CYS A 269 22.49 -5.91 32.50
C CYS A 269 22.73 -4.77 33.49
N ALA A 270 22.27 -3.56 33.15
CA ALA A 270 22.31 -2.40 34.01
C ALA A 270 20.99 -1.62 33.93
N VAL A 271 20.50 -1.18 35.07
CA VAL A 271 19.31 -0.33 35.17
C VAL A 271 19.69 0.92 35.98
N VAL A 272 19.42 2.09 35.42
CA VAL A 272 19.60 3.37 36.10
C VAL A 272 18.22 3.98 36.33
N MET A 273 17.90 4.27 37.58
CA MET A 273 16.59 4.76 38.00
C MET A 273 16.74 5.97 38.90
N ASP A 274 15.89 6.95 38.74
CA ASP A 274 15.73 8.05 39.67
C ASP A 274 14.98 7.54 40.93
N PRO A 275 15.60 7.57 42.12
CA PRO A 275 14.99 7.05 43.34
C PRO A 275 13.78 7.87 43.83
N TYR A 276 13.65 9.13 43.41
CA TYR A 276 12.57 10.00 43.87
C TYR A 276 11.30 9.85 43.02
N SER A 277 11.47 9.77 41.71
CA SER A 277 10.34 9.65 40.75
C SER A 277 10.03 8.23 40.39
N GLY A 278 10.98 7.29 40.55
CA GLY A 278 10.88 5.92 40.04
C GLY A 278 11.09 5.84 38.53
N ALA A 279 11.48 6.93 37.85
CA ALA A 279 11.69 6.94 36.42
C ALA A 279 12.94 6.14 36.03
N VAL A 280 12.82 5.25 35.05
CA VAL A 280 13.96 4.54 34.46
C VAL A 280 14.64 5.47 33.46
N LEU A 281 15.89 5.85 33.78
CA LEU A 281 16.69 6.76 32.95
C LEU A 281 17.54 6.01 31.90
N ALA A 282 17.96 4.79 32.23
CA ALA A 282 18.63 3.90 31.29
C ALA A 282 18.38 2.44 31.62
N LEU A 283 18.30 1.60 30.58
CA LEU A 283 18.16 0.14 30.66
C LEU A 283 19.03 -0.47 29.58
N ALA A 284 20.13 -1.11 29.96
CA ALA A 284 21.09 -1.69 29.07
C ALA A 284 21.34 -3.17 29.32
N ASN A 285 21.58 -3.92 28.27
CA ASN A 285 22.03 -5.30 28.27
C ASN A 285 23.27 -5.43 27.39
N SER A 286 24.17 -6.33 27.75
CA SER A 286 25.33 -6.72 26.95
C SER A 286 25.37 -8.26 26.85
N PRO A 287 25.52 -8.84 25.63
CA PRO A 287 25.59 -8.18 24.33
C PRO A 287 24.23 -7.58 23.89
N SER A 288 24.32 -6.44 23.17
CA SER A 288 23.15 -5.72 22.64
C SER A 288 22.83 -6.14 21.19
#